data_e6aadc0eaefd79a3db22d39f513b6520
#
_entry.id   e6aadc0eaefd79a3db22d39f513b6520
#
_cell.length_a   1.000
_cell.length_b   1.000
_cell.length_c   1.000
_cell.angle_alpha   90.00
_cell.angle_beta   90.00
_cell.angle_gamma   90.00
#
_symmetry.space_group_name_H-M   'P 1'
#
loop_
_entity.id
_entity.type
_entity.pdbx_description
1 polymer ?
#
loop_
_entity_poly.entity_id
_entity_poly.type
_entity_poly.pdbx_seq_one_letter_code
_entity_poly.pdbx_strand_id
1 'polypeptide(L)'
;MIPGSFALIDDPLLALKVRCHWIRHARERIQAQYYSWEEDSSGKLLLSELLHAARRGVKVQLLVDDLYAGDNRFLEMVAHYPGIEVRLFNPFWLRSWRPLALLLEGLLSFRRINHRMHNKLLLVDGKQALIGGRNIGDRYFGLDPQAPFVDLDLACQGGLCQQMAQGFEQFWHSRWSHPIRHLLRRELLPAEIEVVNDFLFTMTDPAVATVYDLPAALFDERDLPLQWHEGRAEVWFDRPGKGLISRPTTARQLWRQLDDNPGSLGLVTPYLILTRGFRHRLARLRQQGIAIDILTNSLASTDVPLVYGAYQRYLGWLLRQGIRVAEFDHGHGSLHAKLILLGEERALFGSLNLDPRSLFLNTELMLHLHCPPICEALRTWLAHWQEQAGGLPRKPEGWSRRLIARLSDWLPLRRWL
;
A
#
# COMPACT_ATOMS: atom_id res chain seq x y z
N MET A 1 -23.31 -1.27 -2.41
CA MET A 1 -22.57 -1.24 -1.12
C MET A 1 -23.11 -2.33 -0.20
N ILE A 2 -22.22 -3.08 0.45
CA ILE A 2 -22.50 -4.19 1.37
C ILE A 2 -22.30 -3.70 2.81
N PRO A 3 -23.16 -4.10 3.77
CA PRO A 3 -22.96 -3.81 5.19
C PRO A 3 -21.67 -4.45 5.74
N GLY A 4 -21.02 -3.78 6.69
CA GLY A 4 -19.84 -4.26 7.38
C GLY A 4 -19.46 -3.36 8.53
N SER A 5 -18.53 -3.83 9.36
CA SER A 5 -17.96 -3.09 10.47
C SER A 5 -16.53 -2.67 10.12
N PHE A 6 -16.16 -1.45 10.49
CA PHE A 6 -14.90 -0.82 10.12
C PHE A 6 -14.20 -0.21 11.34
N ALA A 7 -12.88 -0.36 11.41
CA ALA A 7 -12.05 0.33 12.41
C ALA A 7 -10.82 0.95 11.74
N LEU A 8 -10.61 2.25 11.97
CA LEU A 8 -9.45 2.97 11.45
C LEU A 8 -8.22 2.68 12.33
N ILE A 9 -7.08 2.49 11.71
CA ILE A 9 -5.79 2.26 12.37
C ILE A 9 -4.77 3.25 11.79
N ASP A 10 -4.47 4.29 12.54
CA ASP A 10 -3.46 5.30 12.21
C ASP A 10 -2.13 5.05 12.95
N ASP A 11 -2.18 4.48 14.17
CA ASP A 11 -0.98 4.09 14.92
C ASP A 11 -0.21 2.97 14.21
N PRO A 12 1.09 3.18 13.90
CA PRO A 12 1.89 2.22 13.16
C PRO A 12 2.17 0.93 13.95
N LEU A 13 2.38 1.00 15.26
CA LEU A 13 2.64 -0.17 16.09
C LEU A 13 1.38 -1.01 16.26
N LEU A 14 0.22 -0.36 16.45
CA LEU A 14 -1.08 -1.04 16.48
C LEU A 14 -1.35 -1.75 15.15
N ALA A 15 -0.97 -1.15 14.02
CA ALA A 15 -1.12 -1.78 12.71
C ALA A 15 -0.33 -3.09 12.58
N LEU A 16 0.87 -3.18 13.14
CA LEU A 16 1.65 -4.42 13.23
C LEU A 16 1.02 -5.39 14.22
N LYS A 17 0.63 -4.90 15.42
CA LYS A 17 0.00 -5.71 16.47
C LYS A 17 -1.28 -6.39 15.97
N VAL A 18 -2.13 -5.67 15.23
CA VAL A 18 -3.35 -6.23 14.63
C VAL A 18 -3.02 -7.38 13.67
N ARG A 19 -1.99 -7.23 12.83
CA ARG A 19 -1.55 -8.30 11.91
C ARG A 19 -1.10 -9.52 12.67
N CYS A 20 -0.21 -9.37 13.66
CA CYS A 20 0.27 -10.47 14.49
C CYS A 20 -0.89 -11.17 15.22
N HIS A 21 -1.76 -10.39 15.88
CA HIS A 21 -2.89 -10.92 16.63
C HIS A 21 -3.84 -11.73 15.73
N TRP A 22 -4.22 -11.21 14.56
CA TRP A 22 -5.11 -11.92 13.66
C TRP A 22 -4.49 -13.18 13.08
N ILE A 23 -3.21 -13.17 12.74
CA ILE A 23 -2.48 -14.35 12.27
C ILE A 23 -2.41 -15.43 13.39
N ARG A 24 -2.15 -15.02 14.64
CA ARG A 24 -2.15 -15.94 15.81
C ARG A 24 -3.48 -16.62 16.02
N HIS A 25 -4.59 -15.93 15.80
CA HIS A 25 -5.95 -16.43 16.04
C HIS A 25 -6.62 -17.03 14.79
N ALA A 26 -5.93 -17.05 13.65
CA ALA A 26 -6.42 -17.71 12.44
C ALA A 26 -6.65 -19.21 12.67
N ARG A 27 -7.75 -19.74 12.11
CA ARG A 27 -8.18 -21.13 12.28
C ARG A 27 -8.19 -21.93 10.99
N GLU A 28 -8.46 -21.31 9.86
CA GLU A 28 -8.69 -21.98 8.58
C GLU A 28 -7.69 -21.54 7.51
N ARG A 29 -7.64 -20.23 7.24
CA ARG A 29 -6.88 -19.70 6.11
C ARG A 29 -6.40 -18.27 6.36
N ILE A 30 -5.19 -17.98 5.89
CA ILE A 30 -4.63 -16.65 5.78
C ILE A 30 -4.30 -16.38 4.31
N GLN A 31 -4.80 -15.25 3.78
CA GLN A 31 -4.50 -14.75 2.44
C GLN A 31 -3.86 -13.38 2.56
N ALA A 32 -2.59 -13.26 2.18
CA ALA A 32 -1.84 -12.01 2.25
C ALA A 32 -1.37 -11.60 0.87
N GLN A 33 -1.64 -10.34 0.49
CA GLN A 33 -1.28 -9.75 -0.79
C GLN A 33 -0.61 -8.41 -0.57
N TYR A 34 0.69 -8.31 -0.93
CA TYR A 34 1.48 -7.12 -0.70
C TYR A 34 2.39 -6.78 -1.89
N TYR A 35 2.66 -5.48 -2.07
CA TYR A 35 3.59 -4.99 -3.07
C TYR A 35 5.04 -5.20 -2.65
N SER A 36 5.36 -4.94 -1.36
CA SER A 36 6.67 -5.16 -0.76
C SER A 36 6.55 -5.96 0.53
N TRP A 37 7.51 -6.85 0.73
CA TRP A 37 7.75 -7.57 1.99
C TRP A 37 9.24 -7.55 2.26
N GLU A 38 9.67 -6.74 3.23
CA GLU A 38 11.07 -6.49 3.52
C GLU A 38 11.67 -7.57 4.44
N GLU A 39 13.00 -7.74 4.39
CA GLU A 39 13.75 -8.69 5.24
C GLU A 39 14.18 -8.08 6.58
N ASP A 40 13.42 -7.15 7.09
CA ASP A 40 13.65 -6.46 8.35
C ASP A 40 12.96 -7.14 9.55
N SER A 41 12.93 -6.48 10.70
CA SER A 41 12.37 -7.04 11.94
C SER A 41 10.89 -7.34 11.82
N SER A 42 10.10 -6.43 11.27
CA SER A 42 8.65 -6.62 11.07
C SER A 42 8.34 -7.69 10.04
N GLY A 43 9.11 -7.72 8.95
CA GLY A 43 8.95 -8.75 7.90
C GLY A 43 9.24 -10.15 8.42
N LYS A 44 10.31 -10.34 9.20
CA LYS A 44 10.65 -11.62 9.84
C LYS A 44 9.64 -12.02 10.89
N LEU A 45 9.19 -11.07 11.74
CA LEU A 45 8.14 -11.34 12.74
C LEU A 45 6.86 -11.86 12.09
N LEU A 46 6.38 -11.20 11.04
CA LEU A 46 5.16 -11.64 10.36
C LEU A 46 5.33 -12.98 9.64
N LEU A 47 6.52 -13.29 9.09
CA LEU A 47 6.81 -14.63 8.57
C LEU A 47 6.82 -15.69 9.67
N SER A 48 7.36 -15.36 10.85
CA SER A 48 7.30 -16.21 12.05
C SER A 48 5.85 -16.53 12.44
N GLU A 49 5.00 -15.51 12.52
CA GLU A 49 3.59 -15.69 12.85
C GLU A 49 2.86 -16.58 11.83
N LEU A 50 3.19 -16.43 10.52
CA LEU A 50 2.64 -17.28 9.45
C LEU A 50 3.14 -18.73 9.57
N LEU A 51 4.40 -18.96 9.94
CA LEU A 51 4.93 -20.29 10.23
C LEU A 51 4.20 -20.96 11.40
N HIS A 52 4.01 -20.22 12.50
CA HIS A 52 3.25 -20.70 13.65
C HIS A 52 1.79 -21.02 13.29
N ALA A 53 1.16 -20.19 12.44
CA ALA A 53 -0.19 -20.46 11.95
C ALA A 53 -0.22 -21.75 11.09
N ALA A 54 0.73 -21.92 10.16
CA ALA A 54 0.84 -23.13 9.35
C ALA A 54 1.10 -24.39 10.19
N ARG A 55 1.92 -24.28 11.24
CA ARG A 55 2.15 -25.37 12.21
C ARG A 55 0.87 -25.79 12.93
N ARG A 56 -0.07 -24.88 13.15
CA ARG A 56 -1.42 -25.20 13.68
C ARG A 56 -2.36 -25.79 12.64
N GLY A 57 -1.94 -25.92 11.37
CA GLY A 57 -2.75 -26.46 10.28
C GLY A 57 -3.49 -25.40 9.45
N VAL A 58 -3.27 -24.11 9.70
CA VAL A 58 -3.85 -23.00 8.92
C VAL A 58 -3.20 -22.95 7.53
N LYS A 59 -4.02 -22.83 6.49
CA LYS A 59 -3.52 -22.66 5.09
C LYS A 59 -3.07 -21.23 4.86
N VAL A 60 -1.81 -21.05 4.48
CA VAL A 60 -1.23 -19.72 4.22
C VAL A 60 -0.96 -19.53 2.73
N GLN A 61 -1.54 -18.48 2.16
CA GLN A 61 -1.34 -18.05 0.78
C GLN A 61 -0.74 -16.65 0.80
N LEU A 62 0.52 -16.53 0.37
CA LEU A 62 1.24 -15.26 0.33
C LEU A 62 1.56 -14.89 -1.12
N LEU A 63 1.03 -13.75 -1.59
CA LEU A 63 1.25 -13.21 -2.92
C LEU A 63 1.99 -11.86 -2.80
N VAL A 64 3.19 -11.78 -3.36
CA VAL A 64 4.05 -10.59 -3.32
C VAL A 64 4.46 -10.19 -4.73
N ASP A 65 4.57 -8.89 -5.01
CA ASP A 65 5.09 -8.42 -6.31
C ASP A 65 6.61 -8.66 -6.41
N ASP A 66 7.08 -9.19 -7.56
CA ASP A 66 8.50 -9.54 -7.72
C ASP A 66 9.43 -8.32 -7.77
N LEU A 67 8.91 -7.09 -7.93
CA LEU A 67 9.76 -5.89 -7.99
C LEU A 67 10.57 -5.69 -6.70
N TYR A 68 9.95 -5.94 -5.54
CA TYR A 68 10.56 -5.77 -4.22
C TYR A 68 10.76 -7.09 -3.44
N ALA A 69 10.19 -8.20 -3.93
CA ALA A 69 10.36 -9.51 -3.29
C ALA A 69 11.57 -10.31 -3.84
N GLY A 70 12.22 -9.80 -4.86
CA GLY A 70 13.05 -10.58 -5.79
C GLY A 70 14.24 -11.33 -5.25
N ASP A 71 14.82 -10.97 -4.12
CA ASP A 71 15.95 -11.65 -3.49
C ASP A 71 15.68 -11.93 -2.00
N ASN A 72 14.41 -11.88 -1.57
CA ASN A 72 14.02 -12.14 -0.20
C ASN A 72 14.17 -13.64 0.12
N ARG A 73 15.28 -13.98 0.79
CA ARG A 73 15.63 -15.36 1.15
C ARG A 73 14.63 -15.98 2.12
N PHE A 74 14.09 -15.20 3.03
CA PHE A 74 13.11 -15.69 4.00
C PHE A 74 11.81 -16.13 3.32
N LEU A 75 11.34 -15.36 2.32
CA LEU A 75 10.18 -15.77 1.51
C LEU A 75 10.45 -17.06 0.73
N GLU A 76 11.66 -17.22 0.20
CA GLU A 76 12.07 -18.45 -0.50
C GLU A 76 12.06 -19.66 0.45
N MET A 77 12.60 -19.52 1.67
CA MET A 77 12.70 -20.60 2.66
C MET A 77 11.32 -20.99 3.23
N VAL A 78 10.51 -20.01 3.64
CA VAL A 78 9.18 -20.29 4.21
C VAL A 78 8.24 -20.94 3.19
N ALA A 79 8.45 -20.70 1.90
CA ALA A 79 7.68 -21.34 0.85
C ALA A 79 7.85 -22.88 0.84
N HIS A 80 8.88 -23.42 1.48
CA HIS A 80 9.09 -24.85 1.62
C HIS A 80 8.42 -25.45 2.86
N TYR A 81 7.90 -24.61 3.75
CA TYR A 81 7.19 -25.09 4.93
C TYR A 81 5.81 -25.66 4.53
N PRO A 82 5.41 -26.84 5.05
CA PRO A 82 4.09 -27.42 4.80
C PRO A 82 2.98 -26.44 5.20
N GLY A 83 1.97 -26.26 4.34
CA GLY A 83 0.84 -25.37 4.60
C GLY A 83 1.06 -23.92 4.15
N ILE A 84 2.28 -23.54 3.73
CA ILE A 84 2.57 -22.20 3.17
C ILE A 84 2.82 -22.30 1.66
N GLU A 85 2.09 -21.52 0.90
CA GLU A 85 2.35 -21.30 -0.51
C GLU A 85 2.67 -19.84 -0.76
N VAL A 86 3.84 -19.56 -1.32
CA VAL A 86 4.28 -18.22 -1.72
C VAL A 86 4.30 -18.14 -3.24
N ARG A 87 3.64 -17.11 -3.77
CA ARG A 87 3.66 -16.77 -5.20
C ARG A 87 4.22 -15.37 -5.43
N LEU A 88 4.95 -15.20 -6.52
CA LEU A 88 5.40 -13.90 -7.00
C LEU A 88 4.51 -13.44 -8.16
N PHE A 89 4.06 -12.19 -8.09
CA PHE A 89 3.31 -11.57 -9.16
C PHE A 89 4.25 -10.93 -10.18
N ASN A 90 4.04 -11.25 -11.44
CA ASN A 90 4.74 -10.71 -12.61
C ASN A 90 6.27 -10.77 -12.47
N PRO A 91 6.88 -11.97 -12.29
CA PRO A 91 8.31 -12.12 -12.09
C PRO A 91 9.10 -11.64 -13.31
N PHE A 92 10.30 -11.11 -13.06
CA PHE A 92 11.25 -10.74 -14.10
C PHE A 92 11.74 -11.99 -14.84
N TRP A 93 11.96 -11.88 -16.15
CA TRP A 93 12.50 -13.00 -16.96
C TRP A 93 13.91 -13.36 -16.56
N LEU A 94 14.77 -12.34 -16.26
CA LEU A 94 16.16 -12.51 -15.88
C LEU A 94 16.37 -12.15 -14.40
N ARG A 95 15.70 -12.86 -13.48
CA ARG A 95 15.85 -12.62 -12.03
C ARG A 95 17.31 -12.65 -11.55
N SER A 96 18.16 -13.43 -12.22
CA SER A 96 19.59 -13.55 -11.90
C SER A 96 20.42 -12.30 -12.13
N TRP A 97 19.98 -11.45 -13.05
CA TRP A 97 20.69 -10.24 -13.46
C TRP A 97 19.71 -9.07 -13.47
N ARG A 98 19.18 -8.74 -12.30
CA ARG A 98 18.14 -7.70 -12.14
C ARG A 98 18.45 -6.38 -12.84
N PRO A 99 19.66 -5.79 -12.74
CA PRO A 99 19.96 -4.54 -13.47
C PRO A 99 19.83 -4.73 -14.99
N LEU A 100 20.29 -5.88 -15.52
CA LEU A 100 20.17 -6.20 -16.93
C LEU A 100 18.72 -6.52 -17.33
N ALA A 101 17.98 -7.21 -16.46
CA ALA A 101 16.56 -7.46 -16.65
C ALA A 101 15.78 -6.16 -16.72
N LEU A 102 16.01 -5.22 -15.78
CA LEU A 102 15.39 -3.91 -15.78
C LEU A 102 15.68 -3.12 -17.06
N LEU A 103 16.92 -3.20 -17.56
CA LEU A 103 17.31 -2.53 -18.81
C LEU A 103 16.67 -3.19 -20.04
N LEU A 104 16.86 -4.49 -20.21
CA LEU A 104 16.38 -5.22 -21.41
C LEU A 104 14.85 -5.33 -21.43
N GLU A 105 14.23 -5.74 -20.33
CA GLU A 105 12.78 -5.83 -20.25
C GLU A 105 12.13 -4.44 -20.27
N GLY A 106 12.79 -3.42 -19.71
CA GLY A 106 12.36 -2.02 -19.79
C GLY A 106 12.31 -1.52 -21.23
N LEU A 107 13.25 -1.94 -22.08
CA LEU A 107 13.29 -1.57 -23.50
C LEU A 107 12.28 -2.41 -24.33
N LEU A 108 12.23 -3.71 -24.10
CA LEU A 108 11.47 -4.67 -24.92
C LEU A 108 10.01 -4.83 -24.49
N SER A 109 9.72 -4.69 -23.21
CA SER A 109 8.42 -5.01 -22.59
C SER A 109 8.00 -3.98 -21.53
N PHE A 110 8.21 -2.69 -21.82
CA PHE A 110 7.98 -1.59 -20.88
C PHE A 110 6.64 -1.68 -20.13
N ARG A 111 5.53 -1.93 -20.83
CA ARG A 111 4.21 -2.04 -20.21
C ARG A 111 4.12 -3.23 -19.26
N ARG A 112 4.75 -4.36 -19.61
CA ARG A 112 4.78 -5.55 -18.74
C ARG A 112 5.57 -5.27 -17.47
N ILE A 113 6.77 -4.71 -17.56
CA ILE A 113 7.63 -4.47 -16.39
C ILE A 113 6.98 -3.46 -15.42
N ASN A 114 6.19 -2.52 -15.94
CA ASN A 114 5.47 -1.53 -15.14
C ASN A 114 4.07 -1.98 -14.71
N HIS A 115 3.62 -3.16 -15.13
CA HIS A 115 2.39 -3.76 -14.63
C HIS A 115 2.67 -4.44 -13.29
N ARG A 116 2.45 -3.76 -12.17
CA ARG A 116 2.75 -4.25 -10.82
C ARG A 116 1.48 -4.40 -9.99
N MET A 117 1.53 -5.33 -9.06
CA MET A 117 0.48 -5.54 -8.09
C MET A 117 0.70 -4.63 -6.88
N HIS A 118 -0.02 -3.51 -6.83
CA HIS A 118 0.14 -2.55 -5.74
C HIS A 118 -0.91 -2.71 -4.63
N ASN A 119 -1.69 -3.78 -4.67
CA ASN A 119 -2.67 -4.15 -3.66
C ASN A 119 -2.00 -4.44 -2.31
N LYS A 120 -2.67 -4.10 -1.20
CA LYS A 120 -2.28 -4.45 0.17
C LYS A 120 -3.51 -5.00 0.87
N LEU A 121 -3.43 -6.28 1.23
CA LEU A 121 -4.53 -7.02 1.84
C LEU A 121 -3.97 -8.09 2.76
N LEU A 122 -4.46 -8.15 3.98
CA LEU A 122 -4.42 -9.33 4.83
C LEU A 122 -5.85 -9.77 5.08
N LEU A 123 -6.18 -11.00 4.75
CA LEU A 123 -7.49 -11.59 4.95
C LEU A 123 -7.35 -12.86 5.78
N VAL A 124 -8.08 -12.94 6.88
CA VAL A 124 -8.04 -14.06 7.83
C VAL A 124 -9.41 -14.73 7.88
N ASP A 125 -9.43 -16.02 7.65
CA ASP A 125 -10.60 -16.92 7.66
C ASP A 125 -11.79 -16.44 6.80
N GLY A 126 -11.54 -15.53 5.84
CA GLY A 126 -12.58 -14.90 5.03
C GLY A 126 -13.55 -14.01 5.83
N LYS A 127 -13.23 -13.69 7.07
CA LYS A 127 -14.09 -12.96 8.03
C LYS A 127 -13.55 -11.60 8.42
N GLN A 128 -12.24 -11.44 8.47
CA GLN A 128 -11.54 -10.22 8.85
C GLN A 128 -10.57 -9.83 7.74
N ALA A 129 -10.58 -8.56 7.35
CA ALA A 129 -9.68 -8.04 6.33
C ALA A 129 -9.03 -6.74 6.82
N LEU A 130 -7.74 -6.59 6.52
CA LEU A 130 -6.98 -5.37 6.73
C LEU A 130 -6.52 -4.85 5.37
N ILE A 131 -6.89 -3.62 5.04
CA ILE A 131 -6.49 -2.95 3.82
C ILE A 131 -5.93 -1.56 4.13
N GLY A 132 -5.07 -1.03 3.25
CA GLY A 132 -4.51 0.31 3.45
C GLY A 132 -3.40 0.63 2.49
N GLY A 133 -2.55 1.56 2.91
CA GLY A 133 -1.35 1.96 2.18
C GLY A 133 -0.11 1.16 2.58
N ARG A 134 -0.08 0.57 3.79
CA ARG A 134 1.11 -0.08 4.36
C ARG A 134 1.51 -1.34 3.61
N ASN A 135 2.79 -1.41 3.25
CA ASN A 135 3.46 -2.67 2.93
C ASN A 135 3.97 -3.35 4.22
N ILE A 136 4.77 -4.41 4.09
CA ILE A 136 5.46 -5.05 5.21
C ILE A 136 6.90 -4.58 5.23
N GLY A 137 7.27 -3.89 6.30
CA GLY A 137 8.60 -3.32 6.54
C GLY A 137 8.60 -2.37 7.73
N ASP A 138 9.73 -2.25 8.43
CA ASP A 138 9.89 -1.50 9.69
C ASP A 138 9.44 -0.04 9.58
N ARG A 139 9.67 0.59 8.43
CA ARG A 139 9.25 1.97 8.13
C ARG A 139 7.74 2.17 8.22
N TYR A 140 6.94 1.14 7.91
CA TYR A 140 5.48 1.20 7.94
C TYR A 140 4.89 1.01 9.34
N PHE A 141 5.69 0.49 10.27
CA PHE A 141 5.25 0.11 11.61
C PHE A 141 5.92 0.89 12.73
N GLY A 142 6.66 1.96 12.39
CA GLY A 142 7.31 2.83 13.36
C GLY A 142 8.54 2.21 14.03
N LEU A 143 9.09 1.14 13.46
CA LEU A 143 10.30 0.46 13.94
C LEU A 143 11.59 1.05 13.35
N ASP A 144 11.48 1.84 12.27
CA ASP A 144 12.58 2.64 11.72
C ASP A 144 12.35 4.13 12.05
N PRO A 145 12.98 4.64 13.12
CA PRO A 145 12.78 6.04 13.52
C PRO A 145 13.44 7.06 12.59
N GLN A 146 14.34 6.63 11.71
CA GLN A 146 15.07 7.54 10.80
C GLN A 146 14.26 7.86 9.54
N ALA A 147 13.37 6.97 9.13
CA ALA A 147 12.61 7.13 7.91
C ALA A 147 11.17 6.56 7.99
N PRO A 148 10.38 6.91 9.03
CA PRO A 148 9.04 6.34 9.20
C PRO A 148 8.09 6.78 8.10
N PHE A 149 7.12 5.94 7.78
CA PHE A 149 5.97 6.30 6.94
C PHE A 149 4.74 6.64 7.77
N VAL A 150 4.12 7.78 7.45
CA VAL A 150 2.78 8.11 7.96
C VAL A 150 1.75 7.53 7.01
N ASP A 151 1.03 6.51 7.46
CA ASP A 151 0.10 5.75 6.66
C ASP A 151 -1.12 5.31 7.47
N LEU A 152 -2.14 4.81 6.79
CA LEU A 152 -3.42 4.39 7.36
C LEU A 152 -3.77 2.97 6.93
N ASP A 153 -4.36 2.20 7.86
CA ASP A 153 -5.06 0.94 7.57
C ASP A 153 -6.52 1.02 8.02
N LEU A 154 -7.35 0.21 7.40
CA LEU A 154 -8.74 -0.02 7.76
C LEU A 154 -8.96 -1.50 8.02
N ALA A 155 -9.33 -1.84 9.24
CA ALA A 155 -9.81 -3.15 9.60
C ALA A 155 -11.27 -3.28 9.19
N CYS A 156 -11.65 -4.40 8.60
CA CYS A 156 -12.96 -4.65 8.03
C CYS A 156 -13.50 -6.02 8.45
N GLN A 157 -14.79 -6.10 8.70
CA GLN A 157 -15.54 -7.34 8.94
C GLN A 157 -16.85 -7.35 8.14
N GLY A 158 -17.42 -8.53 7.94
CA GLY A 158 -18.69 -8.70 7.25
C GLY A 158 -18.59 -9.22 5.81
N GLY A 159 -19.67 -9.14 5.06
CA GLY A 159 -19.78 -9.75 3.72
C GLY A 159 -18.80 -9.23 2.67
N LEU A 160 -18.22 -8.06 2.88
CA LEU A 160 -17.18 -7.51 1.99
C LEU A 160 -15.87 -8.32 2.02
N CYS A 161 -15.58 -9.05 3.12
CA CYS A 161 -14.41 -9.93 3.19
C CYS A 161 -14.49 -11.06 2.16
N GLN A 162 -15.67 -11.56 1.85
CA GLN A 162 -15.87 -12.55 0.79
C GLN A 162 -15.57 -11.97 -0.61
N GLN A 163 -15.93 -10.70 -0.86
CA GLN A 163 -15.56 -10.04 -2.13
C GLN A 163 -14.05 -9.84 -2.23
N MET A 164 -13.38 -9.51 -1.10
CA MET A 164 -11.91 -9.42 -1.04
C MET A 164 -11.26 -10.76 -1.30
N ALA A 165 -11.80 -11.86 -0.74
CA ALA A 165 -11.32 -13.22 -1.02
C ALA A 165 -11.45 -13.56 -2.51
N GLN A 166 -12.59 -13.28 -3.14
CA GLN A 166 -12.78 -13.48 -4.58
C GLN A 166 -11.79 -12.66 -5.42
N GLY A 167 -11.53 -11.41 -5.02
CA GLY A 167 -10.53 -10.57 -5.64
C GLY A 167 -9.12 -11.18 -5.52
N PHE A 168 -8.73 -11.63 -4.33
CA PHE A 168 -7.46 -12.31 -4.09
C PHE A 168 -7.31 -13.54 -4.98
N GLU A 169 -8.32 -14.41 -5.06
CA GLU A 169 -8.29 -15.64 -5.89
C GLU A 169 -8.10 -15.33 -7.39
N GLN A 170 -8.65 -14.21 -7.90
CA GLN A 170 -8.39 -13.77 -9.27
C GLN A 170 -6.91 -13.48 -9.53
N PHE A 171 -6.20 -12.89 -8.55
CA PHE A 171 -4.77 -12.67 -8.63
C PHE A 171 -3.99 -13.96 -8.44
N TRP A 172 -4.37 -14.77 -7.47
CA TRP A 172 -3.72 -16.02 -7.12
C TRP A 172 -3.68 -17.00 -8.28
N HIS A 173 -4.78 -17.15 -8.99
CA HIS A 173 -4.90 -18.04 -10.15
C HIS A 173 -4.58 -17.37 -11.50
N SER A 174 -4.14 -16.11 -11.47
CA SER A 174 -3.80 -15.42 -12.71
C SER A 174 -2.53 -15.97 -13.34
N ARG A 175 -2.41 -15.83 -14.66
CA ARG A 175 -1.17 -16.17 -15.39
C ARG A 175 0.05 -15.33 -14.98
N TRP A 176 -0.15 -14.28 -14.20
CA TRP A 176 0.90 -13.40 -13.69
C TRP A 176 1.48 -13.88 -12.35
N SER A 177 0.82 -14.81 -11.67
CA SER A 177 1.22 -15.31 -10.36
C SER A 177 1.90 -16.67 -10.49
N HIS A 178 3.14 -16.76 -10.07
CA HIS A 178 3.97 -17.95 -10.20
C HIS A 178 4.47 -18.42 -8.84
N PRO A 179 4.38 -19.72 -8.50
CA PRO A 179 4.97 -20.25 -7.27
C PRO A 179 6.46 -19.90 -7.19
N ILE A 180 6.90 -19.33 -6.08
CA ILE A 180 8.28 -18.88 -5.90
C ILE A 180 9.27 -20.05 -6.07
N ARG A 181 8.89 -21.27 -5.68
CA ARG A 181 9.71 -22.50 -5.82
C ARG A 181 10.13 -22.77 -7.26
N HIS A 182 9.30 -22.41 -8.25
CA HIS A 182 9.61 -22.60 -9.67
C HIS A 182 10.51 -21.51 -10.23
N LEU A 183 10.78 -20.46 -9.44
CA LEU A 183 11.56 -19.30 -9.85
C LEU A 183 12.94 -19.25 -9.17
N LEU A 184 13.26 -20.23 -8.32
CA LEU A 184 14.53 -20.32 -7.62
C LEU A 184 15.68 -20.59 -8.59
N ARG A 185 16.83 -19.98 -8.31
CA ARG A 185 18.04 -20.12 -9.12
C ARG A 185 18.79 -21.44 -8.86
N ARG A 186 18.59 -22.00 -7.68
CA ARG A 186 19.18 -23.26 -7.24
C ARG A 186 18.21 -24.01 -6.34
N GLU A 187 18.40 -25.29 -6.25
CA GLU A 187 17.74 -26.04 -5.19
C GLU A 187 18.30 -25.61 -3.83
N LEU A 188 17.40 -25.40 -2.90
CA LEU A 188 17.76 -25.12 -1.51
C LEU A 188 18.03 -26.45 -0.81
N LEU A 189 19.11 -26.51 -0.03
CA LEU A 189 19.40 -27.68 0.78
C LEU A 189 18.40 -27.77 1.95
N PRO A 190 17.92 -28.98 2.30
CA PRO A 190 17.00 -29.14 3.43
C PRO A 190 17.52 -28.51 4.73
N ALA A 191 18.82 -28.62 5.01
CA ALA A 191 19.43 -28.00 6.18
C ALA A 191 19.38 -26.47 6.17
N GLU A 192 19.47 -25.82 4.99
CA GLU A 192 19.33 -24.36 4.88
C GLU A 192 17.89 -23.92 5.20
N ILE A 193 16.90 -24.69 4.71
CA ILE A 193 15.48 -24.43 4.97
C ILE A 193 15.19 -24.59 6.46
N GLU A 194 15.70 -25.66 7.08
CA GLU A 194 15.51 -25.95 8.49
C GLU A 194 16.10 -24.85 9.36
N VAL A 195 17.36 -24.46 9.16
CA VAL A 195 18.03 -23.38 9.92
C VAL A 195 17.26 -22.07 9.86
N VAL A 196 16.75 -21.67 8.67
CA VAL A 196 16.02 -20.41 8.53
C VAL A 196 14.64 -20.51 9.17
N ASN A 197 13.95 -21.64 9.02
CA ASN A 197 12.64 -21.82 9.66
C ASN A 197 12.78 -21.87 11.19
N ASP A 198 13.78 -22.59 11.72
CA ASP A 198 14.05 -22.62 13.17
C ASP A 198 14.37 -21.22 13.70
N PHE A 199 15.20 -20.46 12.99
CA PHE A 199 15.44 -19.05 13.33
C PHE A 199 14.15 -18.24 13.34
N LEU A 200 13.32 -18.34 12.31
CA LEU A 200 12.06 -17.59 12.24
C LEU A 200 11.10 -18.00 13.38
N PHE A 201 11.05 -19.28 13.75
CA PHE A 201 10.22 -19.71 14.88
C PHE A 201 10.60 -19.04 16.20
N THR A 202 11.85 -18.61 16.36
CA THR A 202 12.29 -17.90 17.59
C THR A 202 11.87 -16.43 17.65
N MET A 203 11.49 -15.81 16.51
CA MET A 203 11.16 -14.39 16.45
C MET A 203 9.95 -13.97 17.29
N THR A 204 9.10 -14.92 17.68
CA THR A 204 7.96 -14.69 18.58
C THR A 204 8.34 -14.88 20.06
N ASP A 205 9.56 -15.33 20.36
CA ASP A 205 10.08 -15.36 21.74
C ASP A 205 10.43 -13.92 22.17
N PRO A 206 9.88 -13.40 23.29
CA PRO A 206 10.14 -12.04 23.74
C PRO A 206 11.64 -11.74 23.97
N ALA A 207 12.44 -12.73 24.38
CA ALA A 207 13.88 -12.55 24.56
C ALA A 207 14.60 -12.32 23.21
N VAL A 208 14.23 -13.08 22.18
CA VAL A 208 14.76 -12.91 20.81
C VAL A 208 14.23 -11.62 20.21
N ALA A 209 12.95 -11.33 20.37
CA ALA A 209 12.29 -10.12 19.88
C ALA A 209 12.99 -8.85 20.36
N THR A 210 13.45 -8.82 21.61
CA THR A 210 14.21 -7.69 22.18
C THR A 210 15.53 -7.45 21.41
N VAL A 211 16.21 -8.49 20.95
CA VAL A 211 17.45 -8.39 20.16
C VAL A 211 17.19 -7.73 18.79
N TYR A 212 15.96 -7.81 18.29
CA TYR A 212 15.53 -7.22 17.02
C TYR A 212 14.73 -5.91 17.22
N ASP A 213 14.85 -5.28 18.40
CA ASP A 213 14.17 -4.03 18.74
C ASP A 213 12.63 -4.09 18.59
N LEU A 214 12.04 -5.29 18.71
CA LEU A 214 10.60 -5.47 18.63
C LEU A 214 9.94 -5.12 19.98
N PRO A 215 9.02 -4.16 20.04
CA PRO A 215 8.36 -3.75 21.26
C PRO A 215 7.58 -4.88 21.94
N ALA A 216 7.72 -5.01 23.27
CA ALA A 216 6.99 -6.03 24.05
C ALA A 216 5.45 -5.95 23.88
N ALA A 217 4.92 -4.78 23.56
CA ALA A 217 3.50 -4.57 23.29
C ALA A 217 2.96 -5.41 22.12
N LEU A 218 3.80 -5.89 21.21
CA LEU A 218 3.42 -6.77 20.09
C LEU A 218 3.05 -8.19 20.55
N PHE A 219 3.56 -8.60 21.74
CA PHE A 219 3.36 -9.93 22.31
C PHE A 219 2.28 -9.95 23.38
N ASP A 220 1.67 -8.80 23.65
CA ASP A 220 0.56 -8.68 24.57
C ASP A 220 -0.73 -9.19 23.90
N GLU A 221 -1.30 -10.28 24.46
CA GLU A 221 -2.49 -10.95 23.92
C GLU A 221 -3.81 -10.29 24.34
N ARG A 222 -3.78 -9.19 25.09
CA ARG A 222 -4.99 -8.45 25.45
C ARG A 222 -5.74 -8.00 24.18
N ASP A 223 -7.04 -7.76 24.34
CA ASP A 223 -7.91 -7.30 23.28
C ASP A 223 -7.33 -6.08 22.54
N LEU A 224 -7.47 -6.08 21.23
CA LEU A 224 -7.04 -4.97 20.40
C LEU A 224 -7.93 -3.75 20.65
N PRO A 225 -7.38 -2.54 20.84
CA PRO A 225 -8.15 -1.33 21.07
C PRO A 225 -8.78 -0.79 19.77
N LEU A 226 -9.45 -1.64 19.01
CA LEU A 226 -10.11 -1.26 17.76
C LEU A 226 -11.50 -0.71 18.04
N GLN A 227 -11.77 0.50 17.58
CA GLN A 227 -13.09 1.11 17.63
C GLN A 227 -13.87 0.76 16.37
N TRP A 228 -14.80 -0.18 16.48
CA TRP A 228 -15.61 -0.66 15.37
C TRP A 228 -16.83 0.21 15.15
N HIS A 229 -17.09 0.57 13.90
CA HIS A 229 -18.26 1.34 13.46
C HIS A 229 -18.96 0.61 12.33
N GLU A 230 -20.29 0.54 12.41
CA GLU A 230 -21.14 -0.01 11.35
C GLU A 230 -21.21 0.95 10.17
N GLY A 231 -21.19 0.38 8.97
CA GLY A 231 -21.25 1.16 7.74
C GLY A 231 -21.51 0.27 6.53
N ARG A 232 -21.32 0.82 5.36
CA ARG A 232 -21.47 0.11 4.08
C ARG A 232 -20.28 0.40 3.19
N ALA A 233 -19.81 -0.58 2.44
CA ALA A 233 -18.74 -0.39 1.48
C ALA A 233 -18.95 -1.16 0.18
N GLU A 234 -18.23 -0.76 -0.84
CA GLU A 234 -18.05 -1.48 -2.11
C GLU A 234 -16.55 -1.68 -2.34
N VAL A 235 -16.17 -2.90 -2.67
CA VAL A 235 -14.77 -3.25 -2.95
C VAL A 235 -14.48 -3.06 -4.43
N TRP A 236 -13.46 -2.30 -4.76
CA TRP A 236 -12.99 -2.11 -6.13
C TRP A 236 -11.62 -2.72 -6.32
N PHE A 237 -11.56 -3.69 -7.19
CA PHE A 237 -10.32 -4.30 -7.65
C PHE A 237 -10.04 -3.96 -9.11
N ASP A 238 -8.79 -3.63 -9.41
CA ASP A 238 -8.30 -3.78 -10.77
C ASP A 238 -8.03 -5.25 -11.06
N ARG A 239 -8.31 -5.67 -12.28
CA ARG A 239 -8.04 -7.05 -12.70
C ARG A 239 -6.55 -7.25 -12.98
N PRO A 240 -5.99 -8.44 -12.74
CA PRO A 240 -4.68 -8.81 -13.26
C PRO A 240 -4.57 -8.51 -14.76
N GLY A 241 -3.46 -7.90 -15.19
CA GLY A 241 -3.29 -7.45 -16.59
C GLY A 241 -3.83 -6.05 -16.89
N LYS A 242 -4.15 -5.24 -15.88
CA LYS A 242 -4.54 -3.83 -16.05
C LYS A 242 -3.53 -3.08 -16.94
N GLY A 243 -4.05 -2.32 -17.90
CA GLY A 243 -3.23 -1.57 -18.85
C GLY A 243 -2.57 -2.41 -19.96
N LEU A 244 -2.66 -3.76 -19.87
CA LEU A 244 -2.21 -4.71 -20.89
C LEU A 244 -3.38 -5.36 -21.61
N ILE A 245 -4.22 -6.05 -20.87
CA ILE A 245 -5.36 -6.83 -21.38
C ILE A 245 -6.68 -6.47 -20.71
N SER A 246 -6.66 -5.73 -19.61
CA SER A 246 -7.85 -5.27 -18.90
C SER A 246 -7.87 -3.76 -18.73
N ARG A 247 -9.07 -3.19 -18.63
CA ARG A 247 -9.26 -1.74 -18.43
C ARG A 247 -9.09 -1.37 -16.95
N PRO A 248 -8.60 -0.15 -16.63
CA PRO A 248 -8.53 0.35 -15.27
C PRO A 248 -9.91 0.44 -14.64
N THR A 249 -10.19 -0.39 -13.63
CA THR A 249 -11.47 -0.43 -12.94
C THR A 249 -11.53 0.66 -11.87
N THR A 250 -10.52 0.71 -10.99
CA THR A 250 -10.44 1.66 -9.88
C THR A 250 -10.43 3.12 -10.37
N ALA A 251 -9.62 3.44 -11.40
CA ALA A 251 -9.60 4.78 -11.97
C ALA A 251 -10.95 5.18 -12.58
N ARG A 252 -11.64 4.25 -13.29
CA ARG A 252 -12.96 4.53 -13.86
C ARG A 252 -14.01 4.78 -12.78
N GLN A 253 -13.98 4.04 -11.68
CA GLN A 253 -14.88 4.25 -10.55
C GLN A 253 -14.56 5.58 -9.85
N LEU A 254 -13.28 5.91 -9.65
CA LEU A 254 -12.86 7.21 -9.15
C LEU A 254 -13.44 8.35 -10.00
N TRP A 255 -13.32 8.27 -11.32
CA TRP A 255 -13.88 9.31 -12.21
C TRP A 255 -15.39 9.47 -12.04
N ARG A 256 -16.15 8.40 -11.89
CA ARG A 256 -17.59 8.45 -11.63
C ARG A 256 -17.92 9.18 -10.33
N GLN A 257 -17.17 8.90 -9.24
CA GLN A 257 -17.40 9.58 -7.96
C GLN A 257 -17.08 11.08 -8.04
N LEU A 258 -16.04 11.47 -8.77
CA LEU A 258 -15.72 12.89 -8.99
C LEU A 258 -16.70 13.58 -9.94
N ASP A 259 -17.31 12.84 -10.85
CA ASP A 259 -18.33 13.36 -11.76
C ASP A 259 -19.70 13.53 -11.08
N ASP A 260 -19.93 12.87 -9.93
CA ASP A 260 -21.17 12.85 -9.15
C ASP A 260 -21.23 13.94 -8.06
N ASN A 261 -20.53 15.03 -8.24
CA ASN A 261 -20.49 16.21 -7.36
C ASN A 261 -20.42 15.89 -5.84
N PRO A 262 -19.23 15.70 -5.29
CA PRO A 262 -19.04 15.16 -3.94
C PRO A 262 -19.34 16.14 -2.78
N GLY A 263 -19.76 17.39 -3.04
CA GLY A 263 -19.98 18.41 -2.00
C GLY A 263 -18.69 19.08 -1.50
N SER A 264 -17.69 18.31 -1.07
CA SER A 264 -16.31 18.71 -0.78
C SER A 264 -15.37 17.57 -1.19
N LEU A 265 -14.08 17.89 -1.37
CA LEU A 265 -13.08 16.92 -1.80
C LEU A 265 -11.80 17.06 -0.99
N GLY A 266 -11.44 16.03 -0.23
CA GLY A 266 -10.15 15.88 0.43
C GLY A 266 -9.31 14.84 -0.30
N LEU A 267 -8.08 15.18 -0.68
CA LEU A 267 -7.16 14.29 -1.40
C LEU A 267 -5.89 14.10 -0.58
N VAL A 268 -5.55 12.87 -0.26
CA VAL A 268 -4.29 12.50 0.40
C VAL A 268 -3.55 11.52 -0.50
N THR A 269 -2.33 11.84 -0.88
CA THR A 269 -1.50 10.98 -1.70
C THR A 269 -0.02 11.31 -1.55
N PRO A 270 0.86 10.31 -1.42
CA PRO A 270 2.30 10.55 -1.41
C PRO A 270 2.82 11.10 -2.74
N TYR A 271 2.16 10.71 -3.85
CA TYR A 271 2.57 11.03 -5.22
C TYR A 271 1.42 11.70 -5.96
N LEU A 272 1.58 12.99 -6.22
CA LEU A 272 0.58 13.81 -6.89
C LEU A 272 1.06 14.16 -8.31
N ILE A 273 0.65 13.38 -9.31
CA ILE A 273 0.93 13.68 -10.73
C ILE A 273 -0.39 13.73 -11.49
N LEU A 274 -0.86 14.94 -11.75
CA LEU A 274 -2.18 15.16 -12.32
C LEU A 274 -2.24 14.86 -13.81
N THR A 275 -3.03 13.87 -14.20
CA THR A 275 -3.37 13.64 -15.60
C THR A 275 -4.24 14.80 -16.15
N ARG A 276 -4.28 14.95 -17.49
CA ARG A 276 -5.13 15.97 -18.12
C ARG A 276 -6.61 15.81 -17.71
N GLY A 277 -7.11 14.58 -17.70
CA GLY A 277 -8.49 14.28 -17.32
C GLY A 277 -8.80 14.58 -15.85
N PHE A 278 -7.83 14.36 -14.95
CA PHE A 278 -8.00 14.69 -13.55
C PHE A 278 -8.02 16.21 -13.34
N ARG A 279 -7.09 16.95 -13.94
CA ARG A 279 -7.09 18.43 -13.87
C ARG A 279 -8.40 19.03 -14.38
N HIS A 280 -8.95 18.51 -15.47
CA HIS A 280 -10.24 18.95 -16.00
C HIS A 280 -11.36 18.78 -14.98
N ARG A 281 -11.40 17.63 -14.27
CA ARG A 281 -12.40 17.38 -13.22
C ARG A 281 -12.24 18.29 -12.01
N LEU A 282 -11.02 18.48 -11.53
CA LEU A 282 -10.75 19.42 -10.43
C LEU A 282 -11.17 20.85 -10.79
N ALA A 283 -10.84 21.33 -12.00
CA ALA A 283 -11.26 22.65 -12.47
C ALA A 283 -12.78 22.77 -12.52
N ARG A 284 -13.50 21.76 -13.04
CA ARG A 284 -14.97 21.73 -13.08
C ARG A 284 -15.57 21.78 -11.69
N LEU A 285 -15.08 20.98 -10.75
CA LEU A 285 -15.54 20.97 -9.35
C LEU A 285 -15.33 22.32 -8.69
N ARG A 286 -14.19 22.98 -8.92
CA ARG A 286 -13.94 24.35 -8.43
C ARG A 286 -14.88 25.37 -9.03
N GLN A 287 -15.21 25.27 -10.32
CA GLN A 287 -16.22 26.15 -10.95
C GLN A 287 -17.62 25.96 -10.37
N GLN A 288 -17.92 24.76 -9.85
CA GLN A 288 -19.15 24.45 -9.12
C GLN A 288 -19.12 24.88 -7.65
N GLY A 289 -18.04 25.54 -7.20
CA GLY A 289 -17.89 26.00 -5.81
C GLY A 289 -17.42 24.94 -4.82
N ILE A 290 -17.09 23.72 -5.28
CA ILE A 290 -16.65 22.63 -4.40
C ILE A 290 -15.30 22.97 -3.77
N ALA A 291 -15.21 22.89 -2.44
CA ALA A 291 -13.94 23.02 -1.72
C ALA A 291 -13.06 21.79 -2.01
N ILE A 292 -11.77 22.04 -2.32
CA ILE A 292 -10.79 20.98 -2.59
C ILE A 292 -9.54 21.22 -1.75
N ASP A 293 -9.20 20.20 -0.95
CA ASP A 293 -8.04 20.18 -0.08
C ASP A 293 -7.11 19.04 -0.48
N ILE A 294 -5.82 19.29 -0.57
CA ILE A 294 -4.80 18.30 -0.94
C ILE A 294 -3.73 18.26 0.15
N LEU A 295 -3.35 17.05 0.56
CA LEU A 295 -2.16 16.77 1.36
C LEU A 295 -1.25 15.83 0.55
N THR A 296 0.00 16.24 0.34
CA THR A 296 1.03 15.46 -0.39
C THR A 296 2.40 15.69 0.21
N ASN A 297 3.41 14.91 -0.19
CA ASN A 297 4.76 15.11 0.32
C ASN A 297 5.40 16.41 -0.19
N SER A 298 6.20 17.03 0.67
CA SER A 298 7.20 18.04 0.30
C SER A 298 8.41 17.37 -0.37
N LEU A 299 9.35 18.19 -0.87
CA LEU A 299 10.64 17.67 -1.34
C LEU A 299 11.47 17.07 -0.18
N ALA A 300 11.29 17.55 1.04
CA ALA A 300 12.03 17.07 2.21
C ALA A 300 11.53 15.70 2.66
N SER A 301 10.22 15.47 2.59
CA SER A 301 9.58 14.25 3.08
C SER A 301 9.41 13.15 2.03
N THR A 302 9.47 13.46 0.72
CA THR A 302 9.28 12.45 -0.32
C THR A 302 10.41 11.44 -0.38
N ASP A 303 10.07 10.16 -0.46
CA ASP A 303 11.00 9.06 -0.76
C ASP A 303 11.36 8.98 -2.27
N VAL A 304 10.59 9.68 -3.15
CA VAL A 304 10.83 9.71 -4.61
C VAL A 304 10.91 11.17 -5.13
N PRO A 305 12.09 11.83 -5.02
CA PRO A 305 12.27 13.25 -5.40
C PRO A 305 11.85 13.60 -6.85
N LEU A 306 11.96 12.65 -7.78
CA LEU A 306 11.52 12.86 -9.17
C LEU A 306 10.01 13.08 -9.29
N VAL A 307 9.22 12.43 -8.45
CA VAL A 307 7.76 12.61 -8.41
C VAL A 307 7.41 14.01 -7.90
N TYR A 308 8.14 14.50 -6.90
CA TYR A 308 7.97 15.87 -6.42
C TYR A 308 8.22 16.90 -7.53
N GLY A 309 9.29 16.72 -8.32
CA GLY A 309 9.56 17.59 -9.47
C GLY A 309 8.40 17.62 -10.48
N ALA A 310 7.79 16.47 -10.76
CA ALA A 310 6.61 16.40 -11.62
C ALA A 310 5.39 17.11 -11.03
N TYR A 311 5.16 17.01 -9.71
CA TYR A 311 4.11 17.70 -8.98
C TYR A 311 4.26 19.22 -9.04
N GLN A 312 5.46 19.75 -8.84
CA GLN A 312 5.75 21.20 -8.84
C GLN A 312 5.25 21.91 -10.10
N ARG A 313 5.16 21.24 -11.24
CA ARG A 313 4.61 21.79 -12.49
C ARG A 313 3.14 22.16 -12.38
N TYR A 314 2.41 21.47 -11.51
CA TYR A 314 0.98 21.67 -11.34
C TYR A 314 0.64 22.56 -10.16
N LEU A 315 1.56 22.77 -9.22
CA LEU A 315 1.31 23.54 -8.01
C LEU A 315 0.75 24.93 -8.29
N GLY A 316 1.41 25.70 -9.16
CA GLY A 316 0.93 27.04 -9.53
C GLY A 316 -0.45 27.03 -10.19
N TRP A 317 -0.78 25.97 -10.94
CA TRP A 317 -2.11 25.80 -11.52
C TRP A 317 -3.13 25.46 -10.42
N LEU A 318 -2.84 24.57 -9.49
CA LEU A 318 -3.72 24.21 -8.36
C LEU A 318 -4.08 25.44 -7.52
N LEU A 319 -3.08 26.25 -7.17
CA LEU A 319 -3.29 27.47 -6.40
C LEU A 319 -4.16 28.49 -7.13
N ARG A 320 -3.96 28.68 -8.46
CA ARG A 320 -4.82 29.57 -9.29
C ARG A 320 -6.25 29.07 -9.40
N GLN A 321 -6.52 27.77 -9.26
CA GLN A 321 -7.89 27.24 -9.17
C GLN A 321 -8.51 27.43 -7.78
N GLY A 322 -7.80 28.00 -6.81
CA GLY A 322 -8.26 28.13 -5.42
C GLY A 322 -8.30 26.80 -4.68
N ILE A 323 -7.49 25.81 -5.09
CA ILE A 323 -7.31 24.54 -4.40
C ILE A 323 -6.29 24.74 -3.29
N ARG A 324 -6.63 24.32 -2.06
CA ARG A 324 -5.68 24.35 -0.95
C ARG A 324 -4.75 23.15 -1.03
N VAL A 325 -3.44 23.41 -0.98
CA VAL A 325 -2.42 22.36 -1.02
C VAL A 325 -1.54 22.52 0.21
N ALA A 326 -1.45 21.46 1.01
CA ALA A 326 -0.53 21.34 2.13
C ALA A 326 0.56 20.32 1.75
N GLU A 327 1.82 20.67 2.00
CA GLU A 327 2.97 19.79 1.82
C GLU A 327 3.41 19.24 3.17
N PHE A 328 3.35 17.92 3.32
CA PHE A 328 3.84 17.23 4.51
C PHE A 328 5.35 17.44 4.63
N ASP A 329 5.80 18.08 5.72
CA ASP A 329 7.20 18.44 5.95
C ASP A 329 7.50 18.52 7.46
N HIS A 330 7.45 17.40 8.14
CA HIS A 330 7.47 17.44 9.60
C HIS A 330 8.69 16.81 10.27
N GLY A 331 9.77 16.50 9.54
CA GLY A 331 10.88 15.74 10.13
C GLY A 331 10.46 14.34 10.64
N HIS A 332 9.20 13.97 10.46
CA HIS A 332 8.61 12.72 10.89
C HIS A 332 8.50 11.68 9.76
N GLY A 333 9.41 11.71 8.80
CA GLY A 333 9.41 10.75 7.70
C GLY A 333 8.60 11.17 6.49
N SER A 334 7.95 10.22 5.81
CA SER A 334 7.25 10.43 4.55
C SER A 334 5.75 10.09 4.67
N LEU A 335 4.89 10.95 4.12
CA LEU A 335 3.48 10.62 3.94
C LEU A 335 3.35 9.46 2.95
N HIS A 336 2.61 8.42 3.34
CA HIS A 336 2.36 7.28 2.46
C HIS A 336 0.87 6.89 2.39
N ALA A 337 -0.02 7.55 3.13
CA ALA A 337 -1.47 7.32 3.08
C ALA A 337 -2.09 7.69 1.73
N LYS A 338 -3.12 6.94 1.32
CA LYS A 338 -3.91 7.16 0.12
C LYS A 338 -5.39 7.20 0.49
N LEU A 339 -5.97 8.39 0.38
CA LEU A 339 -7.33 8.66 0.83
C LEU A 339 -7.98 9.71 -0.07
N ILE A 340 -9.24 9.52 -0.40
CA ILE A 340 -10.06 10.53 -1.06
C ILE A 340 -11.36 10.66 -0.27
N LEU A 341 -11.57 11.81 0.35
CA LEU A 341 -12.81 12.16 1.05
C LEU A 341 -13.79 12.80 0.07
N LEU A 342 -15.01 12.31 0.04
CA LEU A 342 -16.09 12.72 -0.85
C LEU A 342 -17.26 13.24 -0.01
N GLY A 343 -17.28 14.55 0.26
CA GLY A 343 -18.23 15.15 1.21
C GLY A 343 -17.96 14.69 2.65
N GLU A 344 -19.03 14.55 3.43
CA GLU A 344 -18.92 14.27 4.86
C GLU A 344 -18.96 12.77 5.21
N GLU A 345 -19.63 11.95 4.41
CA GLU A 345 -19.99 10.59 4.77
C GLU A 345 -19.30 9.51 3.93
N ARG A 346 -18.60 9.90 2.87
CA ARG A 346 -18.00 8.95 1.94
C ARG A 346 -16.49 9.11 1.83
N ALA A 347 -15.79 7.98 1.69
CA ALA A 347 -14.37 7.96 1.44
C ALA A 347 -14.00 6.87 0.42
N LEU A 348 -12.96 7.12 -0.38
CA LEU A 348 -12.23 6.09 -1.12
C LEU A 348 -10.93 5.83 -0.39
N PHE A 349 -10.73 4.62 0.08
CA PHE A 349 -9.64 4.24 0.95
C PHE A 349 -8.92 3.00 0.39
N GLY A 350 -7.58 2.98 0.39
CA GLY A 350 -6.84 1.82 -0.08
C GLY A 350 -5.45 2.12 -0.63
N SER A 351 -5.09 1.50 -1.77
CA SER A 351 -3.72 1.52 -2.28
C SER A 351 -3.45 2.54 -3.40
N LEU A 352 -4.48 3.18 -3.98
CA LEU A 352 -4.39 4.01 -5.18
C LEU A 352 -3.70 5.34 -4.94
N ASN A 353 -2.54 5.58 -5.55
CA ASN A 353 -1.92 6.89 -5.64
C ASN A 353 -2.55 7.74 -6.77
N LEU A 354 -2.45 9.06 -6.65
CA LEU A 354 -2.96 9.98 -7.67
C LEU A 354 -1.89 10.32 -8.72
N ASP A 355 -1.35 9.27 -9.34
CA ASP A 355 -0.36 9.33 -10.41
C ASP A 355 -0.75 8.42 -11.59
N PRO A 356 -0.18 8.64 -12.81
CA PRO A 356 -0.54 7.86 -13.98
C PRO A 356 -0.23 6.36 -13.87
N ARG A 357 0.81 5.98 -13.13
CA ARG A 357 1.20 4.58 -12.96
C ARG A 357 0.16 3.83 -12.14
N SER A 358 -0.28 4.41 -11.03
CA SER A 358 -1.33 3.86 -10.17
C SER A 358 -2.68 3.85 -10.88
N LEU A 359 -3.01 4.92 -11.59
CA LEU A 359 -4.27 5.03 -12.32
C LEU A 359 -4.40 4.04 -13.48
N PHE A 360 -3.31 3.74 -14.22
CA PHE A 360 -3.42 3.05 -15.52
C PHE A 360 -2.59 1.78 -15.68
N LEU A 361 -1.58 1.53 -14.83
CA LEU A 361 -0.64 0.41 -14.98
C LEU A 361 -0.67 -0.54 -13.78
N ASN A 362 -0.46 -0.04 -12.58
CA ASN A 362 -0.49 -0.85 -11.38
C ASN A 362 -1.91 -1.31 -11.06
N THR A 363 -2.06 -2.52 -10.56
CA THR A 363 -3.33 -2.94 -9.99
C THR A 363 -3.50 -2.40 -8.59
N GLU A 364 -4.70 -1.97 -8.26
CA GLU A 364 -5.03 -1.34 -6.99
C GLU A 364 -6.25 -2.01 -6.34
N LEU A 365 -6.32 -1.91 -5.03
CA LEU A 365 -7.44 -2.29 -4.19
C LEU A 365 -7.95 -1.06 -3.45
N MET A 366 -9.23 -0.75 -3.61
CA MET A 366 -9.89 0.37 -2.96
C MET A 366 -11.21 -0.06 -2.33
N LEU A 367 -11.58 0.59 -1.24
CA LEU A 367 -12.94 0.62 -0.72
C LEU A 367 -13.61 1.95 -1.04
N HIS A 368 -14.80 1.90 -1.56
CA HIS A 368 -15.74 3.00 -1.53
C HIS A 368 -16.58 2.85 -0.26
N LEU A 369 -16.29 3.63 0.75
CA LEU A 369 -16.82 3.54 2.11
C LEU A 369 -17.92 4.59 2.32
N HIS A 370 -19.01 4.20 2.92
CA HIS A 370 -20.01 5.06 3.54
C HIS A 370 -20.14 4.66 5.01
N CYS A 371 -19.42 5.38 5.86
CA CYS A 371 -19.37 5.19 7.31
C CYS A 371 -19.04 6.55 7.95
N PRO A 372 -20.05 7.34 8.34
CA PRO A 372 -19.83 8.70 8.83
C PRO A 372 -18.81 8.81 9.96
N PRO A 373 -18.80 7.95 11.00
CA PRO A 373 -17.79 8.06 12.06
C PRO A 373 -16.34 7.86 11.55
N ILE A 374 -16.12 6.90 10.63
CA ILE A 374 -14.79 6.70 10.03
C ILE A 374 -14.43 7.89 9.14
N CYS A 375 -15.37 8.40 8.35
CA CYS A 375 -15.13 9.57 7.50
C CYS A 375 -14.81 10.83 8.34
N GLU A 376 -15.42 10.99 9.50
CA GLU A 376 -15.11 12.07 10.45
C GLU A 376 -13.69 11.92 11.03
N ALA A 377 -13.33 10.72 11.48
CA ALA A 377 -11.98 10.42 11.95
C ALA A 377 -10.91 10.70 10.87
N LEU A 378 -11.18 10.30 9.61
CA LEU A 378 -10.30 10.57 8.47
C LEU A 378 -10.19 12.08 8.15
N ARG A 379 -11.28 12.87 8.29
CA ARG A 379 -11.22 14.33 8.13
C ARG A 379 -10.40 14.98 9.24
N THR A 380 -10.60 14.56 10.49
CA THR A 380 -9.81 15.01 11.63
C THR A 380 -8.33 14.71 11.43
N TRP A 381 -8.01 13.51 10.98
CA TRP A 381 -6.64 13.11 10.63
C TRP A 381 -6.05 13.99 9.51
N LEU A 382 -6.81 14.24 8.44
CA LEU A 382 -6.36 15.13 7.36
C LEU A 382 -6.14 16.57 7.85
N ALA A 383 -7.07 17.12 8.63
CA ALA A 383 -6.98 18.46 9.19
C ALA A 383 -5.75 18.62 10.11
N HIS A 384 -5.50 17.63 10.98
CA HIS A 384 -4.31 17.59 11.83
C HIS A 384 -3.03 17.73 11.01
N TRP A 385 -2.85 16.92 9.97
CA TRP A 385 -1.63 16.99 9.16
C TRP A 385 -1.55 18.25 8.29
N GLN A 386 -2.68 18.82 7.89
CA GLN A 386 -2.70 20.11 7.19
C GLN A 386 -2.29 21.28 8.09
N GLU A 387 -2.72 21.28 9.34
CA GLU A 387 -2.30 22.26 10.34
C GLU A 387 -0.79 22.15 10.63
N GLN A 388 -0.32 20.93 10.78
CA GLN A 388 1.09 20.64 10.99
C GLN A 388 1.96 21.00 9.76
N ALA A 389 1.46 20.97 8.56
CA ALA A 389 2.21 21.30 7.33
C ALA A 389 2.66 22.78 7.22
N GLY A 390 2.25 23.65 8.15
CA GLY A 390 2.88 24.96 8.36
C GLY A 390 2.73 26.00 7.23
N GLY A 391 1.69 25.92 6.41
CA GLY A 391 1.33 26.98 5.44
C GLY A 391 1.57 26.63 3.98
N LEU A 392 1.74 27.66 3.11
CA LEU A 392 1.89 27.46 1.67
C LEU A 392 3.18 26.70 1.34
N PRO A 393 3.15 25.88 0.27
CA PRO A 393 4.32 25.13 -0.21
C PRO A 393 5.56 26.01 -0.39
N ARG A 394 6.67 25.62 0.23
CA ARG A 394 7.93 26.36 0.16
C ARG A 394 8.71 25.99 -1.09
N LYS A 395 9.44 26.96 -1.65
CA LYS A 395 10.39 26.66 -2.75
C LYS A 395 11.49 25.73 -2.24
N PRO A 396 11.92 24.74 -3.05
CA PRO A 396 12.96 23.80 -2.66
C PRO A 396 14.25 24.51 -2.21
N GLU A 397 14.75 24.18 -1.03
CA GLU A 397 16.08 24.61 -0.56
C GLU A 397 17.13 23.58 -1.01
N GLY A 398 18.31 24.06 -1.40
CA GLY A 398 19.44 23.24 -1.86
C GLY A 398 19.49 23.04 -3.39
N TRP A 399 20.70 23.18 -3.94
CA TRP A 399 20.94 23.12 -5.39
C TRP A 399 20.74 21.74 -6.00
N SER A 400 21.13 20.67 -5.28
CA SER A 400 20.99 19.28 -5.74
C SER A 400 19.53 18.88 -5.90
N ARG A 401 18.67 19.25 -4.95
CA ARG A 401 17.23 18.98 -4.99
C ARG A 401 16.54 19.78 -6.09
N ARG A 402 16.95 21.05 -6.32
CA ARG A 402 16.49 21.86 -7.47
C ARG A 402 16.91 21.25 -8.80
N LEU A 403 18.11 20.66 -8.86
CA LEU A 403 18.60 19.99 -10.07
C LEU A 403 17.78 18.73 -10.37
N ILE A 404 17.49 17.89 -9.36
CA ILE A 404 16.64 16.70 -9.51
C ILE A 404 15.23 17.10 -9.97
N ALA A 405 14.64 18.14 -9.38
CA ALA A 405 13.35 18.66 -9.80
C ALA A 405 13.37 19.16 -11.28
N ARG A 406 14.48 19.77 -11.75
CA ARG A 406 14.67 20.16 -13.14
C ARG A 406 14.93 18.98 -14.08
N LEU A 407 15.64 17.94 -13.63
CA LEU A 407 15.87 16.72 -14.42
C LEU A 407 14.55 16.00 -14.71
N SER A 408 13.57 16.10 -13.81
CA SER A 408 12.21 15.60 -14.07
C SER A 408 11.54 16.32 -15.26
N ASP A 409 12.01 17.53 -15.64
CA ASP A 409 11.53 18.27 -16.82
C ASP A 409 12.02 17.67 -18.13
N TRP A 410 13.19 17.08 -18.13
CA TRP A 410 13.84 16.53 -19.33
C TRP A 410 13.38 15.10 -19.62
N LEU A 411 13.04 14.34 -18.61
CA LEU A 411 12.58 12.97 -18.77
C LEU A 411 11.09 12.99 -19.20
N PRO A 412 10.67 12.15 -20.17
CA PRO A 412 9.27 12.00 -20.55
C PRO A 412 8.48 11.29 -19.46
N LEU A 413 8.69 11.65 -18.20
CA LEU A 413 8.09 11.04 -17.00
C LEU A 413 6.56 11.03 -17.03
N ARG A 414 5.93 11.91 -17.85
CA ARG A 414 4.48 11.90 -18.09
C ARG A 414 3.95 10.59 -18.68
N ARG A 415 4.83 9.78 -19.27
CA ARG A 415 4.50 8.45 -19.80
C ARG A 415 5.00 7.32 -18.89
N TRP A 416 5.84 7.64 -17.89
CA TRP A 416 6.63 6.67 -17.13
C TRP A 416 6.34 6.67 -15.63
N LEU A 417 5.92 7.81 -15.05
CA LEU A 417 5.38 8.02 -13.73
C LEU A 417 3.88 8.24 -13.82
#